data_6cd1381acdaa4d933dc20f73d64373d2
#
_entry.id   6cd1381acdaa4d933dc20f73d64373d2
#
_cell.length_a   1.000
_cell.length_b   1.000
_cell.length_c   1.000
_cell.angle_alpha   90.00
_cell.angle_beta   90.00
_cell.angle_gamma   90.00
#
_symmetry.space_group_name_H-M   'P 1'
#
loop_
_entity.id
_entity.type
_entity.pdbx_description
1 polymer ?
#
loop_
_entity_poly.entity_id
_entity_poly.type
_entity_poly.pdbx_seq_one_letter_code
_entity_poly.pdbx_strand_id
1 'polypeptide(L)'
;MNEPTIPNIKKVVADGFDVSVDEIDSRTRKQPIALARQTFYYYVRKVLGLKYMDMAKRFKRDHRTFIWAVQAIGDRRECDLQTRTVIEELESEFPWLRKDAA
;
A
#
# COMPACT_ATOMS: atom_id res chain seq x y z
N MET A 1 8.24 -13.15 -7.11
CA MET A 1 7.75 -12.02 -6.30
C MET A 1 7.23 -12.47 -4.94
N ASN A 2 8.01 -13.30 -4.26
CA ASN A 2 7.60 -13.86 -2.96
C ASN A 2 8.29 -13.19 -1.78
N GLU A 3 9.16 -12.22 -2.02
CA GLU A 3 9.88 -11.53 -0.96
C GLU A 3 9.24 -10.18 -0.66
N PRO A 4 9.09 -9.83 0.64
CA PRO A 4 8.48 -8.57 1.04
C PRO A 4 9.49 -7.42 0.92
N THR A 5 9.73 -6.96 -0.31
CA THR A 5 10.57 -5.79 -0.59
C THR A 5 9.68 -4.64 -1.07
N ILE A 6 10.19 -3.41 -0.95
CA ILE A 6 9.44 -2.24 -1.43
C ILE A 6 9.08 -2.37 -2.91
N PRO A 7 10.01 -2.72 -3.83
CA PRO A 7 9.64 -2.89 -5.23
C PRO A 7 8.59 -3.97 -5.46
N ASN A 8 8.67 -5.08 -4.74
CA ASN A 8 7.72 -6.17 -4.90
C ASN A 8 6.32 -5.78 -4.39
N ILE A 9 6.26 -5.13 -3.24
CA ILE A 9 4.98 -4.62 -2.71
C ILE A 9 4.35 -3.65 -3.70
N LYS A 10 5.15 -2.71 -4.23
CA LYS A 10 4.65 -1.73 -5.19
C LYS A 10 4.09 -2.42 -6.43
N LYS A 11 4.79 -3.41 -6.96
CA LYS A 11 4.38 -4.09 -8.18
C LYS A 11 3.09 -4.90 -7.98
N VAL A 12 2.98 -5.66 -6.90
CA VAL A 12 1.77 -6.45 -6.68
C VAL A 12 0.55 -5.57 -6.42
N VAL A 13 0.74 -4.44 -5.72
CA VAL A 13 -0.34 -3.48 -5.49
C VAL A 13 -0.75 -2.82 -6.81
N ALA A 14 0.22 -2.40 -7.62
CA ALA A 14 -0.06 -1.80 -8.93
C ALA A 14 -0.87 -2.75 -9.79
N ASP A 15 -0.45 -4.00 -9.88
CA ASP A 15 -1.17 -5.01 -10.66
C ASP A 15 -2.58 -5.25 -10.12
N GLY A 16 -2.75 -5.29 -8.80
CA GLY A 16 -4.06 -5.50 -8.17
C GLY A 16 -5.06 -4.38 -8.43
N PHE A 17 -4.58 -3.15 -8.55
CA PHE A 17 -5.42 -1.99 -8.84
C PHE A 17 -5.45 -1.63 -10.33
N ASP A 18 -4.78 -2.41 -11.16
CA ASP A 18 -4.68 -2.17 -12.61
C ASP A 18 -4.12 -0.78 -12.94
N VAL A 19 -3.06 -0.41 -12.24
CA VAL A 19 -2.33 0.84 -12.47
C VAL A 19 -0.86 0.51 -12.67
N SER A 20 -0.10 1.46 -13.19
CA SER A 20 1.34 1.26 -13.37
C SER A 20 2.11 1.65 -12.11
N VAL A 21 3.33 1.13 -11.99
CA VAL A 21 4.25 1.52 -10.91
C VAL A 21 4.53 3.02 -10.98
N ASP A 22 4.71 3.57 -12.19
CA ASP A 22 4.96 5.00 -12.36
C ASP A 22 3.77 5.83 -11.88
N GLU A 23 2.54 5.35 -12.09
CA GLU A 23 1.35 6.04 -11.59
C GLU A 23 1.31 6.05 -10.07
N ILE A 24 1.70 4.97 -9.41
CA ILE A 24 1.81 4.95 -7.95
C ILE A 24 2.81 6.00 -7.47
N ASP A 25 3.94 6.15 -8.16
CA ASP A 25 4.97 7.13 -7.79
C ASP A 25 4.58 8.56 -8.13
N SER A 26 3.56 8.77 -8.95
CA SER A 26 3.07 10.10 -9.32
C SER A 26 2.38 10.76 -8.13
N ARG A 27 2.05 12.06 -8.27
CA ARG A 27 1.35 12.81 -7.24
C ARG A 27 -0.12 13.02 -7.56
N THR A 28 -0.64 12.33 -8.56
CA THR A 28 -2.04 12.47 -8.93
C THR A 28 -2.97 12.01 -7.81
N ARG A 29 -4.10 12.69 -7.67
CA ARG A 29 -5.16 12.33 -6.72
C ARG A 29 -6.29 11.56 -7.38
N LYS A 30 -6.15 11.22 -8.66
CA LYS A 30 -7.17 10.48 -9.39
C LYS A 30 -7.27 9.04 -8.87
N GLN A 31 -8.51 8.53 -8.80
CA GLN A 31 -8.73 7.14 -8.49
C GLN A 31 -8.70 6.31 -9.78
N PRO A 32 -8.26 5.06 -9.72
CA PRO A 32 -7.84 4.30 -8.52
C PRO A 32 -6.38 4.52 -8.10
N ILE A 33 -5.64 5.40 -8.75
CA ILE A 33 -4.21 5.59 -8.51
C ILE A 33 -3.94 6.03 -7.07
N ALA A 34 -4.72 6.98 -6.56
CA ALA A 34 -4.56 7.46 -5.19
C ALA A 34 -4.78 6.33 -4.17
N LEU A 35 -5.81 5.51 -4.40
CA LEU A 35 -6.11 4.38 -3.52
C LEU A 35 -5.00 3.32 -3.60
N ALA A 36 -4.48 3.04 -4.79
CA ALA A 36 -3.37 2.12 -4.97
C ALA A 36 -2.13 2.59 -4.22
N ARG A 37 -1.83 3.89 -4.28
CA ARG A 37 -0.69 4.47 -3.56
C ARG A 37 -0.86 4.34 -2.05
N GLN A 38 -2.05 4.64 -1.53
CA GLN A 38 -2.33 4.50 -0.11
C GLN A 38 -2.19 3.03 0.34
N THR A 39 -2.65 2.10 -0.49
CA THR A 39 -2.52 0.67 -0.20
C THR A 39 -1.06 0.23 -0.20
N PHE A 40 -0.26 0.75 -1.12
CA PHE A 40 1.18 0.51 -1.14
C PHE A 40 1.83 0.98 0.17
N TYR A 41 1.55 2.20 0.61
CA TYR A 41 2.10 2.72 1.87
C TYR A 41 1.62 1.90 3.08
N TYR A 42 0.36 1.49 3.07
CA TYR A 42 -0.20 0.63 4.10
C TYR A 42 0.62 -0.66 4.25
N TYR A 43 0.90 -1.34 3.13
CA TYR A 43 1.67 -2.57 3.17
C TYR A 43 3.14 -2.36 3.49
N VAL A 44 3.75 -1.29 3.04
CA VAL A 44 5.13 -0.96 3.45
C VAL A 44 5.21 -0.87 4.98
N ARG A 45 4.24 -0.21 5.59
CA ARG A 45 4.20 -0.09 7.05
C ARG A 45 3.90 -1.42 7.73
N LYS A 46 2.91 -2.16 7.25
CA LYS A 46 2.46 -3.40 7.89
C LYS A 46 3.44 -4.55 7.70
N VAL A 47 3.96 -4.73 6.50
CA VAL A 47 4.80 -5.88 6.18
C VAL A 47 6.25 -5.64 6.56
N LEU A 48 6.78 -4.48 6.24
CA LEU A 48 8.18 -4.15 6.49
C LEU A 48 8.42 -3.48 7.84
N GLY A 49 7.36 -2.92 8.45
CA GLY A 49 7.47 -2.29 9.76
C GLY A 49 8.25 -0.99 9.77
N LEU A 50 8.37 -0.32 8.62
CA LEU A 50 9.10 0.95 8.56
C LEU A 50 8.38 2.01 9.39
N LYS A 51 9.18 2.80 10.11
CA LYS A 51 8.63 3.93 10.86
C LYS A 51 8.19 5.03 9.90
N TYR A 52 7.18 5.80 10.30
CA TYR A 52 6.63 6.86 9.45
C TYR A 52 7.69 7.89 9.06
N MET A 53 8.60 8.22 9.97
CA MET A 53 9.67 9.18 9.67
C MET A 53 10.67 8.63 8.66
N ASP A 54 10.93 7.32 8.71
CA ASP A 54 11.80 6.67 7.72
C ASP A 54 11.14 6.62 6.36
N MET A 55 9.83 6.36 6.32
CA MET A 55 9.06 6.42 5.08
C MET A 55 9.08 7.83 4.49
N ALA A 56 8.96 8.85 5.34
CA ALA A 56 9.01 10.25 4.90
C ALA A 56 10.33 10.57 4.21
N LYS A 57 11.44 10.12 4.76
CA LYS A 57 12.76 10.33 4.15
C LYS A 57 12.90 9.57 2.84
N ARG A 58 12.45 8.32 2.83
CA ARG A 58 12.61 7.44 1.66
C ARG A 58 11.75 7.89 0.49
N PHE A 59 10.51 8.27 0.74
CA PHE A 59 9.56 8.64 -0.32
C PHE A 59 9.46 10.15 -0.52
N LYS A 60 10.19 10.93 0.25
CA LYS A 60 10.26 12.40 0.14
C LYS A 60 8.87 13.04 0.25
N ARG A 61 8.13 12.63 1.27
CA ARG A 61 6.81 13.16 1.58
C ARG A 61 6.70 13.40 3.08
N ASP A 62 5.75 14.26 3.48
CA ASP A 62 5.44 14.48 4.88
C ASP A 62 5.03 13.17 5.56
N HIS A 63 5.51 12.93 6.77
CA HIS A 63 5.24 11.70 7.50
C HIS A 63 3.74 11.49 7.75
N ARG A 64 2.96 12.57 7.85
CA ARG A 64 1.51 12.48 8.03
C ARG A 64 0.81 11.81 6.85
N THR A 65 1.39 11.92 5.64
CA THR A 65 0.87 11.24 4.45
C THR A 65 0.74 9.74 4.71
N PHE A 66 1.73 9.16 5.35
CA PHE A 66 1.76 7.70 5.60
C PHE A 66 0.84 7.32 6.76
N ILE A 67 0.77 8.14 7.78
CA ILE A 67 -0.16 7.92 8.89
C ILE A 67 -1.60 7.90 8.36
N TRP A 68 -1.96 8.89 7.55
CA TRP A 68 -3.30 8.96 6.95
C TRP A 68 -3.58 7.79 6.01
N ALA A 69 -2.58 7.39 5.20
CA ALA A 69 -2.75 6.26 4.28
C ALA A 69 -3.03 4.96 5.04
N VAL A 70 -2.26 4.69 6.09
CA VAL A 70 -2.44 3.48 6.90
C VAL A 70 -3.81 3.48 7.57
N GLN A 71 -4.23 4.61 8.13
CA GLN A 71 -5.55 4.72 8.77
C GLN A 71 -6.67 4.57 7.75
N ALA A 72 -6.56 5.24 6.60
CA ALA A 72 -7.59 5.21 5.57
C ALA A 72 -7.79 3.79 5.03
N ILE A 73 -6.71 3.07 4.73
CA ILE A 73 -6.82 1.71 4.22
C ILE A 73 -7.31 0.74 5.31
N GLY A 74 -6.86 0.91 6.55
CA GLY A 74 -7.37 0.13 7.67
C GLY A 74 -8.88 0.28 7.84
N ASP A 75 -9.38 1.51 7.76
CA ASP A 75 -10.82 1.78 7.84
C ASP A 75 -11.58 1.22 6.64
N ARG A 76 -11.08 1.44 5.43
CA ARG A 76 -11.72 0.96 4.21
C ARG A 76 -11.77 -0.57 4.15
N ARG A 77 -10.74 -1.22 4.67
CA ARG A 77 -10.71 -2.68 4.73
C ARG A 77 -11.90 -3.23 5.52
N GLU A 78 -12.37 -2.51 6.52
CA GLU A 78 -13.51 -2.92 7.33
C GLU A 78 -14.85 -2.47 6.75
N CYS A 79 -14.89 -1.30 6.12
CA CYS A 79 -16.15 -0.63 5.77
C CYS A 79 -16.45 -0.57 4.28
N ASP A 80 -15.43 -0.64 3.41
CA ASP A 80 -15.59 -0.49 1.97
C ASP A 80 -15.41 -1.83 1.27
N LEU A 81 -16.51 -2.37 0.75
CA LEU A 81 -16.52 -3.69 0.13
C LEU A 81 -15.55 -3.77 -1.06
N GLN A 82 -15.47 -2.72 -1.89
CA GLN A 82 -14.59 -2.74 -3.06
C GLN A 82 -13.11 -2.83 -2.64
N THR A 83 -12.71 -2.02 -1.67
CA THR A 83 -11.34 -2.04 -1.16
C THR A 83 -11.03 -3.37 -0.49
N ARG A 84 -11.97 -3.88 0.32
CA ARG A 84 -11.81 -5.17 0.98
C ARG A 84 -11.61 -6.28 -0.04
N THR A 85 -12.39 -6.30 -1.10
CA THR A 85 -12.29 -7.32 -2.14
C THR A 85 -10.92 -7.32 -2.80
N VAL A 86 -10.41 -6.16 -3.19
CA VAL A 86 -9.07 -6.06 -3.79
C VAL A 86 -8.00 -6.53 -2.81
N ILE A 87 -8.09 -6.09 -1.56
CA ILE A 87 -7.11 -6.46 -0.53
C ILE A 87 -7.14 -7.97 -0.27
N GLU A 88 -8.32 -8.57 -0.15
CA GLU A 88 -8.45 -10.01 0.08
C GLU A 88 -7.90 -10.80 -1.11
N GLU A 89 -8.14 -10.37 -2.33
CA GLU A 89 -7.58 -10.98 -3.53
C GLU A 89 -6.06 -10.90 -3.54
N LEU A 90 -5.50 -9.73 -3.21
CA LEU A 90 -4.05 -9.55 -3.13
C LEU A 90 -3.43 -10.46 -2.07
N GLU A 91 -4.04 -10.52 -0.88
CA GLU A 91 -3.52 -11.33 0.21
C GLU A 91 -3.69 -12.83 -0.06
N SER A 92 -4.69 -13.20 -0.83
CA SER A 92 -4.88 -14.58 -1.26
C SER A 92 -3.82 -15.00 -2.27
N GLU A 93 -3.51 -14.12 -3.23
CA GLU A 93 -2.49 -14.38 -4.24
C GLU A 93 -1.08 -14.27 -3.67
N PHE A 94 -0.86 -13.35 -2.73
CA PHE A 94 0.43 -13.08 -2.12
C PHE A 94 0.29 -13.16 -0.59
N PRO A 95 0.29 -14.37 -0.01
CA PRO A 95 0.06 -14.52 1.44
C PRO A 95 1.07 -13.79 2.32
N TRP A 96 2.25 -13.48 1.80
CA TRP A 96 3.25 -12.73 2.56
C TRP A 96 2.81 -11.29 2.86
N LEU A 97 1.77 -10.78 2.16
CA LEU A 97 1.19 -9.47 2.49
C LEU A 97 0.44 -9.46 3.82
N ARG A 98 0.05 -10.64 4.34
CA ARG A 98 -0.63 -10.75 5.64
C ARG A 98 0.32 -10.68 6.82
N LYS A 99 1.62 -10.72 6.56
CA LYS A 99 2.63 -10.84 7.60
C LYS A 99 2.93 -9.46 8.18
N ASP A 100 2.51 -9.23 9.43
CA ASP A 100 2.87 -8.00 10.12
C ASP A 100 4.31 -8.09 10.61
N ALA A 101 5.04 -6.99 10.50
CA ALA A 101 6.37 -6.89 11.08
C ALA A 101 6.25 -6.91 12.61
N ALA A 102 7.14 -7.63 13.22
CA ALA A 102 7.18 -7.74 14.69
C ALA A 102 7.61 -6.43 15.33
#